data_19b5c627963a240f08192230435617a1
#
_entry.id   19b5c627963a240f08192230435617a1
#
_cell.length_a   1.000
_cell.length_b   1.000
_cell.length_c   1.000
_cell.angle_alpha   90.00
_cell.angle_beta   90.00
_cell.angle_gamma   90.00
#
_symmetry.space_group_name_H-M   'P 1'
#
loop_
_entity.id
_entity.type
_entity.pdbx_description
1 polymer ?
#
loop_
_entity_poly.entity_id
_entity_poly.type
_entity_poly.pdbx_seq_one_letter_code
_entity_poly.pdbx_strand_id
1 'polypeptide(L)'
;MSNITVEHNPSEQRLQELGVAKWPTWQKEVSVFPWVFPEQEVAYILEGHCVITPENGTPVTFGKGDLVTFPAGTKASWEVKQPLHKHYKLDGNMLTQIWARLKLKFGL
;
A
#
# COMPACT_ATOMS: atom_id res chain seq x y z
N MET A 1 -0.73 7.29 15.77
CA MET A 1 0.41 6.36 15.62
C MET A 1 0.10 5.38 14.52
N SER A 2 0.95 5.28 13.53
CA SER A 2 0.67 4.38 12.43
C SER A 2 1.28 3.00 12.72
N ASN A 3 0.46 1.97 12.47
CA ASN A 3 0.85 0.58 12.65
C ASN A 3 0.82 -0.12 11.32
N ILE A 4 1.87 0.10 10.53
CA ILE A 4 2.03 -0.63 9.27
C ILE A 4 2.34 -2.08 9.62
N THR A 5 1.58 -3.00 9.07
CA THR A 5 1.79 -4.42 9.32
C THR A 5 2.22 -5.12 8.05
N VAL A 6 3.13 -6.08 8.20
CA VAL A 6 3.64 -6.87 7.07
C VAL A 6 3.40 -8.34 7.38
N GLU A 7 2.68 -9.00 6.49
CA GLU A 7 2.49 -10.46 6.56
C GLU A 7 3.38 -11.07 5.48
N HIS A 8 4.39 -11.82 5.90
CA HIS A 8 5.36 -12.42 4.99
C HIS A 8 4.81 -13.71 4.38
N ASN A 9 4.83 -13.79 3.06
CA ASN A 9 4.45 -15.00 2.32
C ASN A 9 3.12 -15.60 2.77
N PRO A 10 2.01 -14.84 2.74
CA PRO A 10 0.70 -15.40 3.04
C PRO A 10 0.40 -16.57 2.10
N SER A 11 -0.41 -17.52 2.56
CA SER A 11 -0.76 -18.68 1.76
C SER A 11 -1.56 -18.28 0.52
N GLU A 12 -1.49 -19.13 -0.51
CA GLU A 12 -2.27 -18.91 -1.72
C GLU A 12 -3.76 -18.87 -1.40
N GLN A 13 -4.22 -19.75 -0.49
CA GLN A 13 -5.61 -19.75 -0.06
C GLN A 13 -6.02 -18.40 0.53
N ARG A 14 -5.17 -17.82 1.37
CA ARG A 14 -5.45 -16.50 1.96
C ARG A 14 -5.57 -15.44 0.87
N LEU A 15 -4.67 -15.43 -0.09
CA LEU A 15 -4.70 -14.46 -1.19
C LEU A 15 -5.96 -14.62 -2.04
N GLN A 16 -6.39 -15.86 -2.28
CA GLN A 16 -7.63 -16.14 -3.00
C GLN A 16 -8.85 -15.65 -2.23
N GLU A 17 -8.89 -15.88 -0.92
CA GLU A 17 -9.99 -15.45 -0.07
C GLU A 17 -10.10 -13.91 -0.06
N LEU A 18 -8.97 -13.22 -0.10
CA LEU A 18 -8.95 -11.76 -0.17
C LEU A 18 -9.27 -11.22 -1.57
N GLY A 19 -9.17 -12.06 -2.59
CA GLY A 19 -9.43 -11.66 -3.96
C GLY A 19 -8.32 -10.80 -4.57
N VAL A 20 -7.09 -10.99 -4.12
CA VAL A 20 -5.94 -10.17 -4.52
C VAL A 20 -5.80 -10.06 -6.04
N ALA A 21 -6.00 -11.18 -6.77
CA ALA A 21 -5.83 -11.18 -8.22
C ALA A 21 -6.77 -10.22 -8.96
N LYS A 22 -7.85 -9.80 -8.30
CA LYS A 22 -8.84 -8.88 -8.87
C LYS A 22 -8.58 -7.43 -8.50
N TRP A 23 -7.62 -7.17 -7.62
CA TRP A 23 -7.28 -5.81 -7.21
C TRP A 23 -6.52 -5.11 -8.31
N PRO A 24 -6.67 -3.78 -8.44
CA PRO A 24 -5.86 -3.02 -9.39
C PRO A 24 -4.38 -3.12 -9.05
N THR A 25 -3.54 -2.79 -10.03
CA THR A 25 -2.09 -2.82 -9.88
C THR A 25 -1.51 -1.43 -10.01
N TRP A 26 -0.31 -1.25 -9.47
CA TRP A 26 0.44 0.00 -9.53
C TRP A 26 1.92 -0.31 -9.59
N GLN A 27 2.64 0.51 -10.33
CA GLN A 27 4.08 0.34 -10.52
C GLN A 27 4.80 1.64 -10.16
N LYS A 28 6.02 1.51 -9.66
CA LYS A 28 6.85 2.67 -9.35
C LYS A 28 8.31 2.30 -9.52
N GLU A 29 9.06 3.18 -10.19
CA GLU A 29 10.49 3.02 -10.36
C GLU A 29 11.24 3.29 -9.05
N VAL A 30 12.52 2.92 -9.01
CA VAL A 30 13.41 3.27 -7.90
C VAL A 30 13.33 4.77 -7.65
N SER A 31 12.99 5.15 -6.42
CA SER A 31 12.72 6.56 -6.09
C SER A 31 12.54 6.72 -4.59
N VAL A 32 12.55 7.98 -4.15
CA VAL A 32 12.23 8.35 -2.77
C VAL A 32 11.18 9.45 -2.84
N PHE A 33 10.07 9.28 -2.12
CA PHE A 33 9.00 10.27 -2.16
C PHE A 33 8.15 10.23 -0.89
N PRO A 34 7.54 11.37 -0.51
CA PRO A 34 6.61 11.40 0.61
C PRO A 34 5.23 10.89 0.16
N TRP A 35 4.49 10.32 1.10
CA TRP A 35 3.14 9.83 0.80
C TRP A 35 2.25 9.89 2.03
N VAL A 36 0.99 10.22 1.80
CA VAL A 36 -0.04 10.19 2.83
C VAL A 36 -1.12 9.21 2.39
N PHE A 37 -1.50 8.32 3.30
CA PHE A 37 -2.56 7.35 3.03
C PHE A 37 -3.89 7.95 3.51
N PRO A 38 -4.75 8.46 2.60
CA PRO A 38 -6.03 9.05 3.03
C PRO A 38 -6.99 7.99 3.58
N GLU A 39 -6.85 6.75 3.14
CA GLU A 39 -7.64 5.63 3.64
C GLU A 39 -6.74 4.41 3.78
N GLN A 40 -7.21 3.39 4.49
CA GLN A 40 -6.42 2.18 4.65
C GLN A 40 -6.14 1.55 3.30
N GLU A 41 -4.90 1.17 3.07
CA GLU A 41 -4.49 0.45 1.88
C GLU A 41 -3.94 -0.90 2.26
N VAL A 42 -4.37 -1.96 1.56
CA VAL A 42 -3.78 -3.29 1.66
C VAL A 42 -3.10 -3.56 0.32
N ALA A 43 -1.84 -3.94 0.34
CA ALA A 43 -1.06 -4.16 -0.88
C ALA A 43 -0.40 -5.52 -0.85
N TYR A 44 -0.44 -6.22 -1.99
CA TYR A 44 0.30 -7.45 -2.18
C TYR A 44 1.42 -7.19 -3.18
N ILE A 45 2.66 -7.45 -2.77
CA ILE A 45 3.84 -7.06 -3.54
C ILE A 45 4.21 -8.18 -4.53
N LEU A 46 4.06 -7.88 -5.81
CA LEU A 46 4.40 -8.81 -6.89
C LEU A 46 5.89 -8.79 -7.21
N GLU A 47 6.48 -7.60 -7.21
CA GLU A 47 7.90 -7.40 -7.49
C GLU A 47 8.38 -6.19 -6.72
N GLY A 48 9.64 -6.18 -6.33
CA GLY A 48 10.29 -5.02 -5.77
C GLY A 48 10.73 -5.20 -4.34
N HIS A 49 11.36 -4.14 -3.83
CA HIS A 49 11.84 -4.06 -2.46
C HIS A 49 11.73 -2.61 -2.01
N CYS A 50 11.10 -2.39 -0.88
CA CYS A 50 10.80 -1.04 -0.40
C CYS A 50 11.07 -0.90 1.09
N VAL A 51 11.41 0.32 1.48
CA VAL A 51 11.44 0.72 2.88
C VAL A 51 10.48 1.90 3.01
N ILE A 52 9.57 1.82 3.98
CA ILE A 52 8.66 2.91 4.28
C ILE A 52 8.90 3.35 5.72
N THR A 53 9.11 4.65 5.90
CA THR A 53 9.39 5.22 7.22
C THR A 53 8.23 6.13 7.62
N PRO A 54 7.38 5.69 8.56
CA PRO A 54 6.33 6.55 9.09
C PRO A 54 6.92 7.76 9.79
N GLU A 55 6.19 8.87 9.78
CA GLU A 55 6.66 10.14 10.35
C GLU A 55 7.12 10.00 11.79
N ASN A 56 6.40 9.22 12.60
CA ASN A 56 6.72 9.04 14.02
C ASN A 56 7.01 7.57 14.35
N GLY A 57 7.58 6.82 13.40
CA GLY A 57 7.80 5.40 13.62
C GLY A 57 9.12 4.91 13.05
N THR A 58 9.35 3.62 13.25
CA THR A 58 10.54 2.96 12.73
C THR A 58 10.34 2.56 11.27
N PRO A 59 11.43 2.49 10.48
CA PRO A 59 11.33 2.02 9.10
C PRO A 59 10.78 0.59 9.02
N VAL A 60 9.94 0.36 8.01
CA VAL A 60 9.35 -0.94 7.75
C VAL A 60 9.81 -1.38 6.37
N THR A 61 10.35 -2.59 6.27
CA THR A 61 10.86 -3.15 5.03
C THR A 61 9.92 -4.23 4.52
N PHE A 62 9.66 -4.23 3.22
CA PHE A 62 8.85 -5.28 2.60
C PHE A 62 9.26 -5.46 1.14
N GLY A 63 8.86 -6.59 0.57
CA GLY A 63 9.19 -6.90 -0.82
C GLY A 63 8.32 -7.99 -1.38
N LYS A 64 8.77 -8.58 -2.48
CA LYS A 64 8.03 -9.61 -3.21
C LYS A 64 7.45 -10.68 -2.29
N GLY A 65 6.17 -10.95 -2.42
CA GLY A 65 5.48 -11.99 -1.65
C GLY A 65 4.88 -11.50 -0.33
N ASP A 66 5.06 -10.22 0.01
CA ASP A 66 4.55 -9.67 1.26
C ASP A 66 3.18 -9.02 1.07
N LEU A 67 2.33 -9.18 2.07
CA LEU A 67 1.03 -8.50 2.15
C LEU A 67 1.16 -7.43 3.23
N VAL A 68 0.97 -6.18 2.84
CA VAL A 68 1.25 -5.02 3.71
C VAL A 68 -0.03 -4.23 3.91
N THR A 69 -0.31 -3.85 5.15
CA THR A 69 -1.45 -2.99 5.47
C THR A 69 -0.97 -1.65 5.98
N PHE A 70 -1.41 -0.59 5.32
CA PHE A 70 -1.09 0.79 5.67
C PHE A 70 -2.34 1.45 6.26
N PRO A 71 -2.35 1.79 7.55
CA PRO A 71 -3.53 2.43 8.15
C PRO A 71 -3.84 3.79 7.56
N ALA A 72 -5.11 4.15 7.54
CA ALA A 72 -5.54 5.48 7.12
C ALA A 72 -4.86 6.55 7.98
N GLY A 73 -4.48 7.66 7.35
CA GLY A 73 -3.83 8.77 8.04
C GLY A 73 -2.32 8.63 8.19
N THR A 74 -1.74 7.52 7.74
CA THR A 74 -0.29 7.33 7.80
C THR A 74 0.41 8.31 6.89
N LYS A 75 1.37 9.05 7.44
CA LYS A 75 2.29 9.92 6.69
C LYS A 75 3.65 9.27 6.72
N ALA A 76 4.26 9.09 5.58
CA ALA A 76 5.50 8.33 5.52
C ALA A 76 6.37 8.76 4.34
N SER A 77 7.64 8.39 4.42
CA SER A 77 8.56 8.50 3.30
C SER A 77 8.75 7.10 2.72
N TRP A 78 8.56 6.98 1.42
CA TRP A 78 8.82 5.74 0.68
C TRP A 78 10.21 5.77 0.08
N GLU A 79 10.90 4.65 0.19
CA GLU A 79 12.11 4.40 -0.57
C GLU A 79 11.92 3.13 -1.37
N VAL A 80 11.76 3.25 -2.68
CA VAL A 80 11.66 2.11 -3.59
C VAL A 80 13.07 1.74 -4.00
N LYS A 81 13.59 0.63 -3.49
CA LYS A 81 14.96 0.19 -3.73
C LYS A 81 15.09 -0.66 -4.99
N GLN A 82 14.04 -1.41 -5.33
CA GLN A 82 13.92 -2.15 -6.57
C GLN A 82 12.55 -1.85 -7.16
N PRO A 83 12.41 -1.79 -8.49
CA PRO A 83 11.14 -1.39 -9.11
C PRO A 83 9.96 -2.14 -8.51
N LEU A 84 8.96 -1.39 -8.09
CA LEU A 84 7.80 -1.90 -7.36
C LEU A 84 6.66 -2.21 -8.32
N HIS A 85 6.03 -3.37 -8.13
CA HIS A 85 4.79 -3.74 -8.78
C HIS A 85 3.91 -4.42 -7.73
N LYS A 86 2.72 -3.89 -7.52
CA LYS A 86 1.83 -4.39 -6.46
C LYS A 86 0.38 -4.40 -6.91
N HIS A 87 -0.41 -5.33 -6.34
CA HIS A 87 -1.86 -5.19 -6.27
C HIS A 87 -2.19 -4.36 -5.03
N TYR A 88 -3.23 -3.56 -5.09
CA TYR A 88 -3.64 -2.77 -3.92
C TYR A 88 -5.16 -2.69 -3.82
N LYS A 89 -5.63 -2.51 -2.59
CA LYS A 89 -7.04 -2.32 -2.30
C LYS A 89 -7.16 -1.20 -1.27
N LEU A 90 -8.05 -0.25 -1.54
CA LEU A 90 -8.35 0.84 -0.61
C LEU A 90 -9.57 0.45 0.21
N ASP A 91 -9.43 0.50 1.52
CA ASP A 91 -10.42 0.01 2.46
C ASP A 91 -10.97 1.15 3.33
N GLY A 92 -11.49 2.18 2.66
CA GLY A 92 -12.17 3.26 3.34
C GLY A 92 -13.65 2.96 3.50
N ASN A 93 -14.35 3.82 4.26
CA ASN A 93 -15.80 3.74 4.30
C ASN A 93 -16.37 4.29 2.99
N MET A 94 -17.69 4.15 2.78
CA MET A 94 -18.32 4.59 1.54
C MET A 94 -18.08 6.08 1.26
N LEU A 95 -18.15 6.89 2.29
CA LEU A 95 -17.94 8.34 2.14
C LEU A 95 -16.51 8.65 1.71
N THR A 96 -15.52 7.97 2.31
CA THR A 96 -14.13 8.12 1.94
C THR A 96 -13.89 7.71 0.50
N GLN A 97 -14.51 6.63 0.06
CA GLN A 97 -14.39 6.16 -1.32
C GLN A 97 -14.99 7.16 -2.31
N ILE A 98 -16.13 7.75 -1.97
CA ILE A 98 -16.75 8.79 -2.81
C ILE A 98 -15.79 9.98 -2.93
N TRP A 99 -15.20 10.43 -1.83
CA TRP A 99 -14.23 11.53 -1.84
C TRP A 99 -13.03 11.21 -2.73
N ALA A 100 -12.48 10.01 -2.62
CA ALA A 100 -11.35 9.60 -3.43
C ALA A 100 -11.68 9.64 -4.93
N ARG A 101 -12.87 9.15 -5.29
CA ARG A 101 -13.34 9.19 -6.69
C ARG A 101 -13.50 10.61 -7.19
N LEU A 102 -14.03 11.50 -6.36
CA LEU A 102 -14.19 12.91 -6.74
C LEU A 102 -12.85 13.59 -6.96
N LYS A 103 -11.87 13.30 -6.09
CA LYS A 103 -10.52 13.85 -6.26
C LYS A 103 -9.91 13.42 -7.58
N LEU A 104 -10.01 12.13 -7.91
CA LEU A 104 -9.48 11.62 -9.18
C LEU A 104 -10.20 12.26 -10.37
N LYS A 105 -11.53 12.40 -10.30
CA LYS A 105 -12.33 12.95 -11.38
C LYS A 105 -12.00 14.43 -11.63
N PHE A 106 -11.76 15.20 -10.59
CA PHE A 106 -11.51 16.64 -10.70
C PHE A 106 -10.05 17.03 -10.62
N GLY A 107 -9.15 16.06 -10.53
CA GLY A 107 -7.71 16.32 -10.46
C GLY A 107 -7.24 16.96 -9.15
N LEU A 108 -7.98 16.74 -8.08
CA LEU A 108 -7.66 17.33 -6.77
C LEU A 108 -6.71 16.47 -5.95
#